data_e37f477a3eca3d8948fc30403987939c
#
_entry.id   e37f477a3eca3d8948fc30403987939c
#
_cell.length_a   1.000
_cell.length_b   1.000
_cell.length_c   1.000
_cell.angle_alpha   90.00
_cell.angle_beta   90.00
_cell.angle_gamma   90.00
#
_symmetry.space_group_name_H-M   'P 1'
#
loop_
_entity.id
_entity.type
_entity.pdbx_description
1 polymer ?
#
loop_
_entity_poly.entity_id
_entity_poly.type
_entity_poly.pdbx_seq_one_letter_code
_entity_poly.pdbx_strand_id
1 'polypeptide(L)'
;MKIQTGTLIAGMLALSVTGHAQVVEKKSLNLDGAKKAIIAAVDYAKKNNAPGGVIAVVDEGGNLMALERLDGTFAMGATISIGKARTAVLFKKPTRFFEELINKGRTAMTAVDGFTPLIGGIPIVIDGQVVGGVGVSGIRKASGPS
;
A
#
# COMPACT_ATOMS: atom_id res chain seq x y z
N MET A 1 -0.13 78.61 10.40
CA MET A 1 0.20 77.44 11.20
C MET A 1 0.09 76.21 10.25
N LYS A 2 1.20 75.67 9.77
CA LYS A 2 1.23 74.55 8.83
C LYS A 2 1.49 73.28 9.64
N ILE A 3 0.54 72.37 9.61
CA ILE A 3 0.66 71.04 10.21
C ILE A 3 1.24 70.14 9.13
N GLN A 4 2.47 69.67 9.32
CA GLN A 4 3.07 68.62 8.49
C GLN A 4 2.63 67.25 9.03
N THR A 5 1.85 66.56 8.27
CA THR A 5 1.53 65.14 8.49
C THR A 5 2.69 64.29 7.99
N GLY A 6 3.47 63.79 8.94
CA GLY A 6 4.52 62.80 8.65
C GLY A 6 3.90 61.41 8.47
N THR A 7 4.04 60.88 7.25
CA THR A 7 3.67 59.50 6.94
C THR A 7 4.71 58.57 7.48
N LEU A 8 4.38 57.81 8.53
CA LEU A 8 5.20 56.68 9.00
C LEU A 8 4.97 55.50 8.05
N ILE A 9 5.96 55.23 7.21
CA ILE A 9 6.02 53.97 6.45
C ILE A 9 6.61 52.94 7.39
N ALA A 10 5.74 52.09 7.96
CA ALA A 10 6.15 50.90 8.68
C ALA A 10 6.68 49.87 7.68
N GLY A 11 8.01 49.78 7.58
CA GLY A 11 8.69 48.75 6.81
C GLY A 11 8.44 47.37 7.47
N MET A 12 7.55 46.60 6.88
CA MET A 12 7.32 45.23 7.26
C MET A 12 8.50 44.36 6.75
N LEU A 13 9.49 44.13 7.60
CA LEU A 13 10.62 43.27 7.32
C LEU A 13 10.05 41.83 7.29
N ALA A 14 9.78 41.29 6.11
CA ALA A 14 9.49 39.89 5.94
C ALA A 14 10.77 39.07 6.23
N LEU A 15 10.91 38.57 7.44
CA LEU A 15 11.90 37.53 7.73
C LEU A 15 11.50 36.29 6.95
N SER A 16 12.14 36.09 5.79
CA SER A 16 12.12 34.80 5.12
C SER A 16 12.92 33.81 5.99
N VAL A 17 12.22 33.08 6.84
CA VAL A 17 12.82 31.92 7.52
C VAL A 17 13.06 30.88 6.39
N THR A 18 14.25 30.85 5.85
CA THR A 18 14.74 29.73 5.05
C THR A 18 14.98 28.56 6.00
N GLY A 19 13.87 27.96 6.48
CA GLY A 19 13.94 26.70 7.15
C GLY A 19 14.46 25.68 6.13
N HIS A 20 15.66 25.18 6.33
CA HIS A 20 16.14 24.00 5.63
C HIS A 20 15.28 22.85 6.17
N ALA A 21 14.09 22.66 5.58
CA ALA A 21 13.28 21.49 5.86
C ALA A 21 14.13 20.27 5.49
N GLN A 22 14.46 19.45 6.49
CA GLN A 22 15.13 18.18 6.26
C GLN A 22 14.09 17.24 5.63
N VAL A 23 14.01 17.26 4.31
CA VAL A 23 13.13 16.40 3.51
C VAL A 23 13.94 15.29 2.87
N VAL A 24 13.35 14.10 2.81
CA VAL A 24 13.93 12.96 2.13
C VAL A 24 13.11 12.70 0.88
N GLU A 25 13.78 12.57 -0.26
CA GLU A 25 13.12 12.12 -1.49
C GLU A 25 12.64 10.68 -1.32
N LYS A 26 11.37 10.43 -1.64
CA LYS A 26 10.73 9.14 -1.51
C LYS A 26 10.03 8.79 -2.82
N LYS A 27 10.30 7.58 -3.31
CA LYS A 27 9.54 7.02 -4.43
C LYS A 27 8.18 6.55 -3.95
N SER A 28 7.16 6.82 -4.73
CA SER A 28 5.80 6.36 -4.49
C SER A 28 5.23 5.74 -5.76
N LEU A 29 4.37 4.74 -5.58
CA LEU A 29 3.65 4.12 -6.69
C LEU A 29 2.55 5.08 -7.17
N ASN A 30 2.47 5.30 -8.48
CA ASN A 30 1.36 6.02 -9.08
C ASN A 30 0.22 5.07 -9.50
N LEU A 31 -0.94 5.62 -9.84
CA LEU A 31 -2.12 4.84 -10.21
C LEU A 31 -1.88 3.95 -11.44
N ASP A 32 -1.11 4.40 -12.42
CA ASP A 32 -0.79 3.60 -13.61
C ASP A 32 0.05 2.38 -13.24
N GLY A 33 1.02 2.55 -12.35
CA GLY A 33 1.80 1.44 -11.80
C GLY A 33 0.92 0.44 -11.03
N ALA A 34 -0.01 0.93 -10.22
CA ALA A 34 -0.97 0.08 -9.51
C ALA A 34 -1.85 -0.72 -10.47
N LYS A 35 -2.39 -0.09 -11.51
CA LYS A 35 -3.19 -0.78 -12.54
C LYS A 35 -2.39 -1.82 -13.31
N LYS A 36 -1.14 -1.54 -13.66
CA LYS A 36 -0.25 -2.53 -14.31
C LYS A 36 -0.01 -3.75 -13.43
N ALA A 37 0.17 -3.57 -12.12
CA ALA A 37 0.33 -4.68 -11.18
C ALA A 37 -0.94 -5.54 -11.11
N ILE A 38 -2.13 -4.94 -11.12
CA ILE A 38 -3.41 -5.67 -11.17
C ILE A 38 -3.53 -6.47 -12.46
N ILE A 39 -3.30 -5.86 -13.63
CA ILE A 39 -3.39 -6.53 -14.92
C ILE A 39 -2.48 -7.76 -14.95
N ALA A 40 -1.23 -7.62 -14.52
CA ALA A 40 -0.28 -8.73 -14.46
C ALA A 40 -0.76 -9.87 -13.55
N ALA A 41 -1.37 -9.56 -12.41
CA ALA A 41 -1.90 -10.55 -11.48
C ALA A 41 -3.15 -11.26 -12.05
N VAL A 42 -4.05 -10.53 -12.69
CA VAL A 42 -5.24 -11.08 -13.36
C VAL A 42 -4.83 -12.00 -14.52
N ASP A 43 -3.87 -11.58 -15.33
CA ASP A 43 -3.36 -12.40 -16.43
C ASP A 43 -2.69 -13.69 -15.92
N TYR A 44 -1.95 -13.60 -14.83
CA TYR A 44 -1.40 -14.78 -14.16
C TYR A 44 -2.50 -15.73 -13.69
N ALA A 45 -3.54 -15.22 -13.06
CA ALA A 45 -4.67 -16.01 -12.58
C ALA A 45 -5.37 -16.74 -13.73
N LYS A 46 -5.64 -16.03 -14.84
CA LYS A 46 -6.26 -16.60 -16.05
C LYS A 46 -5.40 -17.71 -16.66
N LYS A 47 -4.10 -17.47 -16.82
CA LYS A 47 -3.15 -18.45 -17.39
C LYS A 47 -3.03 -19.73 -16.54
N ASN A 48 -3.29 -19.64 -15.25
CA ASN A 48 -3.20 -20.75 -14.30
C ASN A 48 -4.56 -21.39 -13.98
N ASN A 49 -5.62 -21.07 -14.75
CA ASN A 49 -6.98 -21.58 -14.53
C ASN A 49 -7.42 -21.40 -13.06
N ALA A 50 -7.16 -20.24 -12.50
CA ALA A 50 -7.53 -19.89 -11.13
C ALA A 50 -8.75 -18.96 -11.16
N PRO A 51 -9.98 -19.49 -11.12
CA PRO A 51 -11.20 -18.71 -11.16
C PRO A 51 -11.36 -17.91 -9.86
N GLY A 52 -11.86 -16.68 -10.01
CA GLY A 52 -12.12 -15.80 -8.87
C GLY A 52 -10.85 -15.17 -8.30
N GLY A 53 -11.02 -14.50 -7.18
CA GLY A 53 -9.95 -13.81 -6.46
C GLY A 53 -10.12 -12.30 -6.44
N VAL A 54 -9.39 -11.67 -5.54
CA VAL A 54 -9.26 -10.22 -5.45
C VAL A 54 -7.81 -9.85 -5.44
N ILE A 55 -7.46 -8.85 -6.21
CA ILE A 55 -6.15 -8.22 -6.23
C ILE A 55 -6.31 -6.78 -5.71
N ALA A 56 -5.61 -6.42 -4.66
CA ALA A 56 -5.57 -5.07 -4.13
C ALA A 56 -4.14 -4.53 -4.21
N VAL A 57 -4.00 -3.28 -4.59
CA VAL A 57 -2.73 -2.55 -4.61
C VAL A 57 -2.83 -1.33 -3.70
N VAL A 58 -1.85 -1.16 -2.82
CA VAL A 58 -1.75 -0.04 -1.89
C VAL A 58 -0.47 0.75 -2.16
N ASP A 59 -0.47 2.03 -1.76
CA ASP A 59 0.73 2.87 -1.75
C ASP A 59 1.70 2.47 -0.61
N GLU A 60 2.80 3.17 -0.46
CA GLU A 60 3.79 2.92 0.59
C GLU A 60 3.31 3.23 2.01
N GLY A 61 2.21 3.96 2.16
CA GLY A 61 1.51 4.21 3.43
C GLY A 61 0.43 3.18 3.75
N GLY A 62 0.18 2.22 2.84
CA GLY A 62 -0.86 1.21 3.00
C GLY A 62 -2.26 1.69 2.58
N ASN A 63 -2.37 2.82 1.88
CA ASN A 63 -3.64 3.34 1.37
C ASN A 63 -4.01 2.64 0.07
N LEU A 64 -5.28 2.26 -0.07
CA LEU A 64 -5.78 1.59 -1.28
C LEU A 64 -5.67 2.51 -2.50
N MET A 65 -5.00 2.05 -3.54
CA MET A 65 -4.89 2.74 -4.82
C MET A 65 -5.82 2.14 -5.88
N ALA A 66 -5.86 0.81 -5.97
CA ALA A 66 -6.69 0.11 -6.92
C ALA A 66 -7.02 -1.30 -6.41
N LEU A 67 -8.19 -1.80 -6.81
CA LEU A 67 -8.65 -3.14 -6.48
C LEU A 67 -9.46 -3.70 -7.65
N GLU A 68 -9.22 -4.96 -7.97
CA GLU A 68 -10.07 -5.73 -8.88
C GLU A 68 -10.56 -7.01 -8.21
N ARG A 69 -11.89 -7.18 -8.16
CA ARG A 69 -12.54 -8.36 -7.64
C ARG A 69 -13.11 -9.15 -8.80
N LEU A 70 -12.56 -10.33 -9.04
CA LEU A 70 -13.02 -11.23 -10.08
C LEU A 70 -14.33 -11.91 -9.67
N ASP A 71 -15.12 -12.33 -10.67
CA ASP A 71 -16.39 -13.00 -10.45
C ASP A 71 -16.23 -14.30 -9.65
N GLY A 72 -17.26 -14.65 -8.87
CA GLY A 72 -17.25 -15.84 -8.04
C GLY A 72 -16.38 -15.77 -6.78
N THR A 73 -15.77 -14.61 -6.45
CA THR A 73 -14.97 -14.44 -5.25
C THR A 73 -15.85 -14.30 -4.01
N PHE A 74 -15.45 -14.95 -2.91
CA PHE A 74 -16.12 -14.85 -1.62
C PHE A 74 -16.10 -13.40 -1.07
N ALA A 75 -17.13 -13.04 -0.28
CA ALA A 75 -17.38 -11.64 0.13
C ALA A 75 -16.19 -10.97 0.85
N MET A 76 -15.52 -11.67 1.78
CA MET A 76 -14.38 -11.13 2.53
C MET A 76 -13.09 -10.98 1.71
N GLY A 77 -13.06 -11.47 0.47
CA GLY A 77 -11.86 -11.44 -0.37
C GLY A 77 -11.24 -10.06 -0.53
N ALA A 78 -12.07 -9.01 -0.70
CA ALA A 78 -11.59 -7.64 -0.83
C ALA A 78 -10.89 -7.14 0.45
N THR A 79 -11.54 -7.29 1.61
CA THR A 79 -10.97 -6.89 2.90
C THR A 79 -9.65 -7.61 3.19
N ILE A 80 -9.61 -8.92 2.95
CA ILE A 80 -8.41 -9.74 3.17
C ILE A 80 -7.27 -9.31 2.21
N SER A 81 -7.56 -9.05 0.93
CA SER A 81 -6.55 -8.62 -0.03
C SER A 81 -5.94 -7.27 0.34
N ILE A 82 -6.76 -6.31 0.73
CA ILE A 82 -6.30 -5.00 1.22
C ILE A 82 -5.43 -5.18 2.47
N GLY A 83 -5.88 -5.98 3.44
CA GLY A 83 -5.13 -6.27 4.67
C GLY A 83 -3.76 -6.90 4.40
N LYS A 84 -3.69 -7.86 3.47
CA LYS A 84 -2.43 -8.49 3.04
C LYS A 84 -1.48 -7.48 2.39
N ALA A 85 -1.99 -6.63 1.47
CA ALA A 85 -1.19 -5.59 0.84
C ALA A 85 -0.63 -4.61 1.87
N ARG A 86 -1.48 -4.13 2.80
CA ARG A 86 -1.09 -3.23 3.90
C ARG A 86 -0.04 -3.87 4.81
N THR A 87 -0.25 -5.09 5.24
CA THR A 87 0.72 -5.82 6.07
C THR A 87 2.07 -5.92 5.36
N ALA A 88 2.08 -6.30 4.09
CA ALA A 88 3.30 -6.45 3.33
C ALA A 88 4.08 -5.13 3.20
N VAL A 89 3.41 -4.01 2.91
CA VAL A 89 4.07 -2.71 2.71
C VAL A 89 4.55 -2.10 4.02
N LEU A 90 3.73 -2.12 5.06
CA LEU A 90 4.05 -1.48 6.35
C LEU A 90 5.18 -2.20 7.09
N PHE A 91 5.25 -3.53 6.97
CA PHE A 91 6.36 -4.32 7.51
C PHE A 91 7.51 -4.53 6.52
N LYS A 92 7.37 -4.08 5.27
CA LYS A 92 8.36 -4.25 4.19
C LYS A 92 8.79 -5.72 4.00
N LYS A 93 7.85 -6.65 4.14
CA LYS A 93 8.08 -8.09 4.04
C LYS A 93 6.87 -8.80 3.42
N PRO A 94 7.06 -9.89 2.66
CA PRO A 94 5.97 -10.76 2.24
C PRO A 94 5.18 -11.29 3.45
N THR A 95 3.86 -11.36 3.35
CA THR A 95 3.01 -11.86 4.45
C THR A 95 3.25 -13.33 4.78
N ARG A 96 3.79 -14.12 3.84
CA ARG A 96 4.26 -15.49 4.08
C ARG A 96 5.20 -15.56 5.28
N PHE A 97 6.12 -14.61 5.42
CA PHE A 97 7.05 -14.56 6.54
C PHE A 97 6.34 -14.56 7.89
N PHE A 98 5.25 -13.81 8.00
CA PHE A 98 4.50 -13.69 9.26
C PHE A 98 3.65 -14.94 9.53
N GLU A 99 3.01 -15.50 8.51
CA GLU A 99 2.24 -16.74 8.65
C GLU A 99 3.14 -17.88 9.14
N GLU A 100 4.34 -18.01 8.58
CA GLU A 100 5.33 -18.99 9.02
C GLU A 100 5.81 -18.77 10.45
N LEU A 101 6.01 -17.51 10.89
CA LEU A 101 6.37 -17.21 12.28
C LEU A 101 5.27 -17.59 13.26
N ILE A 102 4.01 -17.28 12.91
CA ILE A 102 2.86 -17.64 13.75
C ILE A 102 2.72 -19.17 13.84
N ASN A 103 2.86 -19.87 12.74
CA ASN A 103 2.81 -21.33 12.69
C ASN A 103 3.95 -21.98 13.51
N LYS A 104 5.07 -21.26 13.69
CA LYS A 104 6.18 -21.67 14.58
C LYS A 104 5.99 -21.27 16.05
N GLY A 105 4.79 -20.77 16.42
CA GLY A 105 4.42 -20.47 17.78
C GLY A 105 4.49 -19.00 18.20
N ARG A 106 4.91 -18.08 17.32
CA ARG A 106 4.90 -16.63 17.63
C ARG A 106 3.50 -16.01 17.47
N THR A 107 2.53 -16.55 18.17
CA THR A 107 1.10 -16.17 18.08
C THR A 107 0.82 -14.73 18.54
N ALA A 108 1.66 -14.16 19.42
CA ALA A 108 1.54 -12.77 19.87
C ALA A 108 1.53 -11.75 18.73
N MET A 109 2.03 -12.08 17.54
CA MET A 109 1.95 -11.21 16.37
C MET A 109 0.52 -10.94 15.92
N THR A 110 -0.43 -11.78 16.24
CA THR A 110 -1.85 -11.58 15.91
C THR A 110 -2.50 -10.44 16.69
N ALA A 111 -1.84 -9.94 17.76
CA ALA A 111 -2.32 -8.80 18.55
C ALA A 111 -2.04 -7.43 17.91
N VAL A 112 -1.34 -7.38 16.78
CA VAL A 112 -1.07 -6.11 16.07
C VAL A 112 -2.30 -5.70 15.28
N ASP A 113 -2.83 -4.51 15.56
CA ASP A 113 -4.01 -3.99 14.88
C ASP A 113 -3.79 -3.82 13.38
N GLY A 114 -4.78 -4.21 12.58
CA GLY A 114 -4.75 -4.13 11.12
C GLY A 114 -3.78 -5.11 10.45
N PHE A 115 -3.24 -6.06 11.21
CA PHE A 115 -2.32 -7.08 10.73
C PHE A 115 -3.07 -8.25 10.08
N THR A 116 -2.72 -8.56 8.83
CA THR A 116 -3.29 -9.69 8.09
C THR A 116 -2.16 -10.62 7.63
N PRO A 117 -1.68 -11.51 8.54
CA PRO A 117 -0.51 -12.37 8.29
C PRO A 117 -0.85 -13.62 7.46
N LEU A 118 -1.62 -13.47 6.42
CA LEU A 118 -2.02 -14.54 5.51
C LEU A 118 -1.20 -14.48 4.22
N ILE A 119 -0.68 -15.59 3.74
CA ILE A 119 0.05 -15.68 2.47
C ILE A 119 -0.72 -14.99 1.34
N GLY A 120 -0.01 -14.21 0.52
CA GLY A 120 -0.56 -13.52 -0.66
C GLY A 120 -0.37 -12.00 -0.65
N GLY A 121 0.33 -11.45 0.34
CA GLY A 121 0.79 -10.06 0.35
C GLY A 121 2.28 -9.97 0.02
N ILE A 122 2.66 -9.06 -0.89
CA ILE A 122 4.05 -8.77 -1.24
C ILE A 122 4.29 -7.27 -1.35
N PRO A 123 5.44 -6.74 -0.89
CA PRO A 123 5.81 -5.36 -1.14
C PRO A 123 6.25 -5.18 -2.59
N ILE A 124 5.94 -4.04 -3.19
CA ILE A 124 6.49 -3.59 -4.47
C ILE A 124 7.75 -2.80 -4.17
N VAL A 125 8.87 -3.25 -4.70
CA VAL A 125 10.19 -2.63 -4.46
C VAL A 125 10.75 -2.10 -5.77
N ILE A 126 11.15 -0.82 -5.78
CA ILE A 126 11.81 -0.15 -6.92
C ILE A 126 13.10 0.51 -6.39
N ASP A 127 14.23 0.15 -6.96
CA ASP A 127 15.56 0.64 -6.56
C ASP A 127 15.80 0.57 -5.04
N GLY A 128 15.44 -0.57 -4.43
CA GLY A 128 15.60 -0.82 -3.01
C GLY A 128 14.58 -0.13 -2.08
N GLN A 129 13.67 0.68 -2.61
CA GLN A 129 12.60 1.34 -1.85
C GLN A 129 11.28 0.60 -2.00
N VAL A 130 10.57 0.41 -0.91
CA VAL A 130 9.18 -0.07 -0.94
C VAL A 130 8.29 1.08 -1.35
N VAL A 131 7.69 0.98 -2.53
CA VAL A 131 6.84 2.01 -3.14
C VAL A 131 5.34 1.70 -3.06
N GLY A 132 4.99 0.49 -2.66
CA GLY A 132 3.62 0.02 -2.52
C GLY A 132 3.58 -1.45 -2.16
N GLY A 133 2.39 -2.03 -2.17
CA GLY A 133 2.17 -3.46 -1.90
C GLY A 133 1.01 -4.04 -2.69
N VAL A 134 1.10 -5.32 -2.98
CA VAL A 134 0.03 -6.10 -3.60
C VAL A 134 -0.46 -7.14 -2.63
N GLY A 135 -1.77 -7.29 -2.52
CA GLY A 135 -2.42 -8.36 -1.77
C GLY A 135 -3.38 -9.14 -2.66
N VAL A 136 -3.28 -10.45 -2.60
CA VAL A 136 -4.11 -11.35 -3.39
C VAL A 136 -4.84 -12.33 -2.48
N SER A 137 -6.13 -12.52 -2.70
CA SER A 137 -6.95 -13.47 -1.96
C SER A 137 -7.91 -14.21 -2.89
N GLY A 138 -8.11 -15.51 -2.63
CA GLY A 138 -9.07 -16.32 -3.38
C GLY A 138 -8.58 -16.82 -4.74
N ILE A 139 -7.40 -16.44 -5.21
CA ILE A 139 -6.79 -17.03 -6.41
C ILE A 139 -6.22 -18.40 -6.02
N ARG A 140 -6.94 -19.44 -6.38
CA ARG A 140 -6.51 -20.83 -6.19
C ARG A 140 -6.52 -21.52 -7.54
N LYS A 141 -5.54 -22.39 -7.78
CA LYS A 141 -5.61 -23.31 -8.91
C LYS A 141 -6.91 -24.12 -8.77
N ALA A 142 -7.66 -24.24 -9.85
CA ALA A 142 -8.83 -25.10 -9.86
C ALA A 142 -8.41 -26.51 -9.37
N SER A 143 -8.93 -26.93 -8.23
CA SER A 143 -8.82 -28.32 -7.83
C SER A 143 -9.60 -29.13 -8.90
N GLY A 144 -8.94 -30.08 -9.51
CA GLY A 144 -9.63 -31.03 -10.36
C GLY A 144 -10.81 -31.67 -9.61
N PRO A 145 -11.77 -32.28 -10.33
CA PRO A 145 -12.91 -32.93 -9.68
C PRO A 145 -12.42 -33.91 -8.62
N SER A 146 -12.92 -33.73 -7.39
CA SER A 146 -12.74 -34.66 -6.27
C SER A 146 -13.51 -35.94 -6.53
#